data_23282c79ca5d63a9a5ea2e64cfdf86ec
#
_entry.id   23282c79ca5d63a9a5ea2e64cfdf86ec
#
_cell.length_a   1.000
_cell.length_b   1.000
_cell.length_c   1.000
_cell.angle_alpha   90.00
_cell.angle_beta   90.00
_cell.angle_gamma   90.00
#
_symmetry.space_group_name_H-M   'P 1'
#
loop_
_entity.id
_entity.type
_entity.pdbx_description
1 polymer ?
#
loop_
_entity_poly.entity_id
_entity_poly.type
_entity_poly.pdbx_seq_one_letter_code
_entity_poly.pdbx_strand_id
1 'polypeptide(L)' 'MAKRGTIVDSPSLVVFCTCPDQAVAERLAAALVDERLAACVNLVAGITSIYRWEGQVQRDSECLLIIKT' A
#
# COMPACT_ATOMS: atom_id res chain seq x y z
N MET A 1 16.45 4.73 7.39
CA MET A 1 16.61 4.31 6.82
C MET A 1 17.20 4.66 5.87
N ALA A 2 17.72 4.75 5.59
CA ALA A 2 18.32 5.00 4.88
C ALA A 2 18.28 5.03 3.77
N LYS A 3 18.64 4.92 3.10
CA LYS A 3 18.63 4.99 2.10
C LYS A 3 17.99 4.49 1.46
N ARG A 4 17.42 4.74 1.12
CA ARG A 4 16.76 4.19 0.57
C ARG A 4 16.96 4.04 -0.52
N GLY A 5 17.25 3.32 -0.68
CA GLY A 5 17.75 3.05 -1.85
C GLY A 5 16.96 3.38 -2.86
N THR A 6 17.33 3.84 -3.67
CA THR A 6 16.51 4.30 -4.66
C THR A 6 16.75 3.62 -5.94
N ILE A 7 17.86 2.94 -6.09
CA ILE A 7 18.15 2.23 -7.29
C ILE A 7 18.05 0.76 -7.04
N VAL A 8 17.33 0.07 -7.88
CA VAL A 8 17.13 -1.35 -7.76
C VAL A 8 17.81 -2.01 -8.93
N ASP A 9 18.80 -2.82 -8.64
CA ASP A 9 19.60 -3.46 -9.67
C ASP A 9 18.99 -4.72 -10.19
N SER A 10 18.14 -5.35 -9.41
CA SER A 10 17.54 -6.60 -9.79
C SER A 10 16.06 -6.43 -9.98
N PRO A 11 15.43 -7.35 -10.65
CA PRO A 11 13.99 -7.27 -10.84
C PRO A 11 13.29 -7.16 -9.51
N SER A 12 12.32 -6.28 -9.44
CA SER A 12 11.49 -6.17 -8.28
C SER A 12 10.09 -5.84 -8.71
N LEU A 13 9.15 -6.08 -7.81
CA LEU A 13 7.75 -5.87 -8.07
C LEU A 13 7.23 -4.74 -7.20
N VAL A 14 6.28 -4.02 -7.73
CA VAL A 14 5.54 -3.05 -6.97
C VAL A 14 4.09 -3.51 -6.97
N VAL A 15 3.54 -3.66 -5.79
CA VAL A 15 2.16 -4.12 -5.63
C VAL A 15 1.38 -3.02 -4.93
N PHE A 16 0.18 -2.76 -5.43
CA PHE A 16 -0.72 -1.78 -4.82
C PHE A 16 -1.81 -2.51 -4.06
N CYS A 17 -2.13 -1.99 -2.89
CA CYS A 17 -3.19 -2.56 -2.07
C CYS A 17 -3.88 -1.42 -1.34
N THR A 18 -5.21 -1.41 -1.34
CA THR A 18 -5.94 -0.42 -0.58
C THR A 18 -6.47 -1.05 0.70
N CYS A 19 -6.47 -0.25 1.75
CA CYS A 19 -6.95 -0.66 3.06
C CYS A 19 -8.02 0.31 3.52
N PRO A 20 -8.97 -0.17 4.35
CA PRO A 20 -10.08 0.70 4.77
C PRO A 20 -9.65 1.89 5.59
N ASP A 21 -8.56 1.76 6.37
CA ASP A 21 -8.09 2.87 7.16
C ASP A 21 -6.59 2.73 7.40
N GLN A 22 -6.02 3.81 7.96
CA GLN A 22 -4.59 3.87 8.14
C GLN A 22 -4.08 2.88 9.19
N ALA A 23 -4.87 2.62 10.22
CA ALA A 23 -4.44 1.69 11.26
C ALA A 23 -4.26 0.28 10.70
N VAL A 24 -5.21 -0.17 9.87
CA VAL A 24 -5.09 -1.46 9.20
C VAL A 24 -3.89 -1.47 8.27
N ALA A 25 -3.71 -0.38 7.52
CA ALA A 25 -2.60 -0.27 6.58
C ALA A 25 -1.25 -0.36 7.29
N GLU A 26 -1.12 0.31 8.43
CA GLU A 26 0.13 0.29 9.18
C GLU A 26 0.44 -1.09 9.73
N ARG A 27 -0.57 -1.78 10.24
CA ARG A 27 -0.36 -3.13 10.74
C ARG A 27 0.05 -4.09 9.63
N LEU A 28 -0.62 -3.98 8.49
CA LEU A 28 -0.29 -4.84 7.37
C LEU A 28 1.10 -4.54 6.84
N ALA A 29 1.43 -3.26 6.69
CA ALA A 29 2.74 -2.86 6.20
C ALA A 29 3.85 -3.36 7.11
N ALA A 30 3.68 -3.18 8.43
CA ALA A 30 4.68 -3.62 9.39
C ALA A 30 4.87 -5.13 9.33
N ALA A 31 3.78 -5.87 9.21
CA ALA A 31 3.86 -7.32 9.14
C ALA A 31 4.59 -7.78 7.87
N LEU A 32 4.29 -7.14 6.74
CA LEU A 32 4.93 -7.51 5.48
C LEU A 32 6.44 -7.30 5.52
N VAL A 33 6.87 -6.20 6.11
CA VAL A 33 8.29 -5.89 6.21
C VAL A 33 8.95 -6.79 7.25
N ASP A 34 8.29 -6.97 8.39
CA ASP A 34 8.84 -7.79 9.47
C ASP A 34 9.03 -9.23 9.04
N GLU A 35 8.11 -9.77 8.27
CA GLU A 35 8.21 -11.14 7.79
C GLU A 35 9.00 -11.26 6.50
N ARG A 36 9.61 -10.18 6.07
CA ARG A 36 10.48 -10.16 4.89
C ARG A 36 9.75 -10.51 3.60
N LEU A 37 8.46 -10.26 3.57
CA LEU A 37 7.68 -10.43 2.35
C LEU A 37 7.77 -9.19 1.47
N ALA A 38 8.14 -8.07 2.06
CA ALA A 38 8.35 -6.84 1.32
C ALA A 38 9.61 -6.17 1.83
N ALA A 39 10.32 -5.50 0.95
CA ALA A 39 11.50 -4.73 1.33
C ALA A 39 11.09 -3.39 1.93
N CYS A 40 10.02 -2.83 1.43
CA CYS A 40 9.58 -1.51 1.85
C CYS A 40 8.10 -1.37 1.51
N VAL A 41 7.36 -0.68 2.36
CA VAL A 41 5.96 -0.36 2.08
C VAL A 41 5.75 1.12 2.35
N ASN A 42 5.22 1.81 1.37
CA ASN A 42 4.83 3.21 1.54
C ASN A 42 3.32 3.28 1.73
N LEU A 43 2.89 4.17 2.61
CA LEU A 43 1.48 4.39 2.85
C LEU A 43 1.10 5.76 2.30
N VAL A 44 -0.01 5.81 1.58
CA VAL A 44 -0.56 7.07 1.10
C VAL A 44 -1.97 7.17 1.65
N ALA A 45 -2.14 8.07 2.61
CA ALA A 45 -3.44 8.27 3.24
C ALA A 45 -4.30 9.18 2.36
N GLY A 46 -5.60 9.14 2.59
CA GLY A 46 -6.50 10.09 1.96
C GLY A 46 -6.83 9.77 0.51
N ILE A 47 -6.73 8.52 0.13
CA ILE A 47 -7.16 8.09 -1.19
C ILE A 47 -8.68 8.01 -1.20
N THR A 48 -9.29 8.54 -2.24
CA THR A 48 -10.71 8.39 -2.44
C THR A 48 -10.92 7.43 -3.60
N SER A 49 -11.61 6.35 -3.31
CA SER A 49 -11.94 5.35 -4.33
C SER A 49 -13.36 5.59 -4.79
N ILE A 50 -13.55 5.68 -6.08
CA ILE A 50 -14.87 5.90 -6.67
C ILE A 50 -15.16 4.71 -7.55
N TYR A 51 -16.26 4.03 -7.28
CA TYR A 51 -16.57 2.80 -7.99
C TYR A 51 -18.08 2.62 -8.07
N ARG A 52 -18.50 1.67 -8.88
CA ARG A 52 -19.92 1.37 -9.03
C ARG A 52 -20.25 0.11 -8.24
N TRP A 53 -21.27 0.20 -7.43
CA TRP A 53 -21.75 -0.93 -6.65
C TRP A 53 -23.27 -0.94 -6.72
N GLU A 54 -23.83 -2.06 -7.18
CA GLU A 54 -25.28 -2.24 -7.30
C GLU A 54 -25.93 -1.08 -8.05
N GLY A 55 -25.31 -0.69 -9.15
CA GLY A 55 -25.87 0.34 -10.01
C GLY A 55 -25.67 1.76 -9.53
N GLN A 56 -24.97 1.96 -8.42
CA GLN A 56 -24.77 3.29 -7.86
C GLN A 56 -23.29 3.58 -7.74
N VAL A 57 -22.95 4.85 -7.86
CA VAL A 57 -21.58 5.31 -7.68
C VAL A 57 -21.32 5.48 -6.19
N GLN A 58 -20.28 4.83 -5.72
CA GLN A 58 -19.88 4.88 -4.31
C GLN A 58 -18.55 5.62 -4.18
N ARG A 59 -18.30 6.16 -2.99
CA ARG A 59 -17.06 6.84 -2.66
C ARG A 59 -16.60 6.35 -1.30
N ASP A 60 -15.38 5.88 -1.23
CA ASP A 60 -14.80 5.43 0.03
C ASP A 60 -13.45 6.08 0.22
N SER A 61 -13.16 6.43 1.46
CA SER A 61 -11.85 6.93 1.84
C SER A 61 -11.01 5.74 2.24
N GLU A 62 -9.82 5.64 1.68
CA GLU A 62 -8.95 4.50 1.90
C GLU A 62 -7.51 4.92 2.03
N CYS A 63 -6.67 3.97 2.45
CA CYS A 63 -5.24 4.16 2.50
C CYS A 63 -4.61 3.23 1.47
N LEU A 64 -3.69 3.75 0.67
CA LEU A 64 -3.02 2.97 -0.35
C LEU A 64 -1.68 2.50 0.17
N LEU A 65 -1.39 1.23 0.00
CA LEU A 65 -0.07 0.68 0.24
C LEU A 65 0.64 0.50 -1.08
N ILE A 66 1.87 0.97 -1.14
CA ILE A 66 2.77 0.72 -2.27
C ILE A 66 3.82 -0.22 -1.74
N ILE A 67 3.72 -1.48 -2.13
CA ILE A 67 4.53 -2.55 -1.58
C ILE A 67 5.64 -2.87 -2.57
N LYS A 68 6.88 -2.75 -2.11
CA LYS A 68 8.04 -3.00 -2.94
C LYS A 68 8.69 -4.28 -2.47
N THR A 69 8.77 -5.23 -3.36
CA THR A 69 9.32 -6.54 -2.99
C THR A 69 10.46 -6.94 -3.92
#